data_749a959242b28823129b704085eb13ed
#
_entry.id   749a959242b28823129b704085eb13ed
#
_cell.length_a   1.000
_cell.length_b   1.000
_cell.length_c   1.000
_cell.angle_alpha   90.00
_cell.angle_beta   90.00
_cell.angle_gamma   90.00
#
_symmetry.space_group_name_H-M   'P 1'
#
loop_
_entity.id
_entity.type
_entity.pdbx_description
1 polymer ?
#
loop_
_entity_poly.entity_id
_entity_poly.type
_entity_poly.pdbx_seq_one_letter_code
_entity_poly.pdbx_strand_id
1 'polypeptide(L)'
;VLANSNHKHEYFTGTAKTMENTIELLWQQSSQTVWAIRCPGCSKFSVLDNVKCLGLRGPICVSCGHYLDVRQGIWVDGVKYPDEYLGQRIKGFHVSKLMLPANVPASMPNNERAQKIALRRWRDILTEHQTFIPSKFANEDLGMSDSLGARLVTRDELKTFCTDRVITRDPHSL
;
A
#
# COMPACT_ATOMS: atom_id res chain seq x y z
N VAL A 1 -30.81 -3.12 1.78
CA VAL A 1 -30.95 -4.55 2.09
C VAL A 1 -30.61 -4.84 3.56
N LEU A 2 -29.69 -4.09 4.22
CA LEU A 2 -29.31 -4.32 5.62
C LEU A 2 -30.28 -3.69 6.64
N ALA A 3 -31.29 -2.94 6.20
CA ALA A 3 -32.17 -2.19 7.11
C ALA A 3 -32.88 -3.07 8.15
N ASN A 4 -33.19 -4.32 7.81
CA ASN A 4 -33.93 -5.27 8.66
C ASN A 4 -33.03 -6.30 9.36
N SER A 5 -31.69 -6.16 9.28
CA SER A 5 -30.77 -7.06 9.96
C SER A 5 -30.46 -6.58 11.37
N ASN A 6 -30.51 -7.49 12.35
CA ASN A 6 -30.07 -7.23 13.72
C ASN A 6 -28.54 -7.16 13.83
N HIS A 7 -27.82 -7.71 12.85
CA HIS A 7 -26.37 -7.71 12.77
C HIS A 7 -25.95 -7.08 11.43
N LYS A 8 -25.71 -5.78 11.44
CA LYS A 8 -25.33 -5.01 10.25
C LYS A 8 -23.83 -4.95 10.14
N HIS A 9 -23.26 -5.80 9.29
CA HIS A 9 -21.83 -5.75 8.97
C HIS A 9 -21.67 -5.53 7.47
N GLU A 10 -20.90 -4.52 7.11
CA GLU A 10 -20.54 -4.22 5.73
C GLU A 10 -19.03 -4.36 5.58
N TYR A 11 -18.60 -5.06 4.53
CA TYR A 11 -17.20 -5.27 4.23
C TYR A 11 -16.88 -4.62 2.89
N PHE A 12 -15.92 -3.71 2.91
CA PHE A 12 -15.40 -3.06 1.72
C PHE A 12 -13.98 -3.53 1.49
N THR A 13 -13.71 -4.08 0.30
CA THR A 13 -12.38 -4.52 -0.10
C THR A 13 -12.03 -3.89 -1.43
N GLY A 14 -10.79 -3.54 -1.63
CA GLY A 14 -10.32 -2.97 -2.87
C GLY A 14 -8.84 -2.63 -2.85
N THR A 15 -8.31 -2.36 -4.02
CA THR A 15 -6.97 -1.84 -4.19
C THR A 15 -7.04 -0.32 -4.22
N ALA A 16 -6.25 0.33 -3.40
CA ALA A 16 -6.05 1.76 -3.45
C ALA A 16 -5.51 2.14 -4.84
N LYS A 17 -6.05 3.19 -5.44
CA LYS A 17 -5.57 3.72 -6.73
C LYS A 17 -5.19 5.18 -6.60
N THR A 18 -6.18 6.03 -6.44
CA THR A 18 -6.01 7.47 -6.26
C THR A 18 -6.62 7.91 -4.94
N MET A 19 -6.22 9.07 -4.44
CA MET A 19 -6.75 9.65 -3.20
C MET A 19 -8.26 9.92 -3.25
N GLU A 20 -8.84 9.99 -4.44
CA GLU A 20 -10.28 10.21 -4.66
C GLU A 20 -11.07 8.90 -4.79
N ASN A 21 -10.39 7.75 -4.75
CA ASN A 21 -11.05 6.45 -4.84
C ASN A 21 -11.88 6.18 -3.57
N THR A 22 -13.04 5.56 -3.75
CA THR A 22 -13.96 5.21 -2.65
C THR A 22 -13.28 4.44 -1.52
N ILE A 23 -12.40 3.49 -1.83
CA ILE A 23 -11.69 2.71 -0.81
C ILE A 23 -10.72 3.57 -0.01
N GLU A 24 -10.06 4.55 -0.64
CA GLU A 24 -9.18 5.48 0.04
C GLU A 24 -9.95 6.42 0.97
N LEU A 25 -11.10 6.92 0.53
CA LEU A 25 -11.97 7.75 1.37
C LEU A 25 -12.45 6.98 2.61
N LEU A 26 -12.82 5.71 2.46
CA LEU A 26 -13.18 4.84 3.57
C LEU A 26 -11.99 4.57 4.50
N TRP A 27 -10.79 4.37 3.92
CA TRP A 27 -9.56 4.23 4.69
C TRP A 27 -9.27 5.45 5.56
N GLN A 28 -9.37 6.66 4.99
CA GLN A 28 -9.15 7.91 5.73
C GLN A 28 -10.15 8.11 6.88
N GLN A 29 -11.35 7.57 6.77
CA GLN A 29 -12.39 7.62 7.80
C GLN A 29 -12.32 6.46 8.79
N SER A 30 -11.39 5.52 8.59
CA SER A 30 -11.26 4.30 9.38
C SER A 30 -10.22 4.43 10.50
N SER A 31 -10.05 3.34 11.26
CA SER A 31 -8.99 3.21 12.27
C SER A 31 -7.57 3.21 11.69
N GLN A 32 -7.42 3.10 10.37
CA GLN A 32 -6.13 3.04 9.66
C GLN A 32 -5.16 2.02 10.27
N THR A 33 -5.67 0.82 10.56
CA THR A 33 -4.92 -0.22 11.25
C THR A 33 -3.88 -0.83 10.32
N VAL A 34 -2.63 -0.86 10.76
CA VAL A 34 -1.49 -1.40 10.02
C VAL A 34 -0.88 -2.61 10.75
N TRP A 35 -0.26 -3.50 9.99
CA TRP A 35 0.50 -4.63 10.53
C TRP A 35 1.93 -4.20 10.84
N ALA A 36 2.25 -4.06 12.13
CA ALA A 36 3.56 -3.64 12.62
C ALA A 36 4.37 -4.84 13.12
N ILE A 37 5.58 -5.01 12.62
CA ILE A 37 6.49 -6.10 12.96
C ILE A 37 7.65 -5.53 13.76
N ARG A 38 7.90 -6.09 14.95
CA ARG A 38 9.07 -5.71 15.74
C ARG A 38 10.31 -6.38 15.18
N CYS A 39 11.30 -5.58 14.81
CA CYS A 39 12.56 -6.08 14.29
C CYS A 39 13.39 -6.77 15.40
N PRO A 40 13.83 -8.01 15.24
CA PRO A 40 14.65 -8.67 16.24
C PRO A 40 16.08 -8.09 16.34
N GLY A 41 16.57 -7.42 15.28
CA GLY A 41 17.91 -6.84 15.25
C GLY A 41 18.01 -5.49 15.95
N CYS A 42 17.02 -4.59 15.81
CA CYS A 42 17.09 -3.25 16.37
C CYS A 42 15.89 -2.88 17.27
N SER A 43 14.97 -3.80 17.48
CA SER A 43 13.74 -3.64 18.30
C SER A 43 12.76 -2.57 17.83
N LYS A 44 13.01 -1.88 16.71
CA LYS A 44 12.08 -0.92 16.11
C LYS A 44 10.95 -1.64 15.39
N PHE A 45 9.79 -1.01 15.35
CA PHE A 45 8.68 -1.50 14.55
C PHE A 45 8.84 -1.07 13.09
N SER A 46 8.46 -1.97 12.18
CA SER A 46 8.42 -1.75 10.74
C SER A 46 7.04 -2.11 10.21
N VAL A 47 6.51 -1.27 9.34
CA VAL A 47 5.32 -1.55 8.54
C VAL A 47 5.80 -1.86 7.12
N LEU A 48 5.21 -2.86 6.46
CA LEU A 48 5.64 -3.32 5.15
C LEU A 48 4.84 -2.61 4.03
N ASP A 49 4.94 -1.30 4.00
CA ASP A 49 4.24 -0.39 3.09
C ASP A 49 5.19 0.41 2.19
N ASN A 50 6.48 0.09 2.20
CA ASN A 50 7.50 0.86 1.53
C ASN A 50 8.47 -0.02 0.74
N VAL A 51 8.94 0.46 -0.41
CA VAL A 51 9.96 -0.21 -1.24
C VAL A 51 11.27 -0.49 -0.50
N LYS A 52 11.59 0.30 0.53
CA LYS A 52 12.77 0.08 1.38
C LYS A 52 12.69 -1.20 2.21
N CYS A 53 11.50 -1.80 2.30
CA CYS A 53 11.31 -3.10 2.96
C CYS A 53 11.65 -4.29 2.06
N LEU A 54 12.01 -4.07 0.78
CA LEU A 54 12.31 -5.13 -0.17
C LEU A 54 13.74 -5.66 0.02
N GLY A 55 13.87 -6.86 0.57
CA GLY A 55 15.13 -7.61 0.60
C GLY A 55 15.14 -8.73 -0.46
N LEU A 56 16.31 -9.26 -0.78
CA LEU A 56 16.46 -10.29 -1.83
C LEU A 56 15.69 -11.60 -1.53
N ARG A 57 15.49 -11.93 -0.27
CA ARG A 57 14.88 -13.21 0.17
C ARG A 57 13.62 -13.02 1.01
N GLY A 58 13.14 -11.81 1.16
CA GLY A 58 12.00 -11.48 2.01
C GLY A 58 12.07 -10.04 2.51
N PRO A 59 11.07 -9.60 3.27
CA PRO A 59 11.01 -8.23 3.78
C PRO A 59 12.11 -7.96 4.81
N ILE A 60 12.65 -6.75 4.80
CA ILE A 60 13.70 -6.28 5.68
C ILE A 60 13.25 -5.08 6.52
N CYS A 61 13.87 -4.91 7.66
CA CYS A 61 13.70 -3.72 8.50
C CYS A 61 14.33 -2.50 7.82
N VAL A 62 13.56 -1.43 7.64
CA VAL A 62 14.02 -0.17 7.04
C VAL A 62 15.19 0.45 7.81
N SER A 63 15.26 0.21 9.15
CA SER A 63 16.27 0.84 10.00
C SER A 63 17.61 0.11 10.02
N CYS A 64 17.64 -1.22 9.92
CA CYS A 64 18.88 -2.00 10.09
C CYS A 64 19.10 -3.10 9.05
N GLY A 65 18.16 -3.30 8.11
CA GLY A 65 18.28 -4.31 7.06
C GLY A 65 18.06 -5.76 7.51
N HIS A 66 17.74 -6.02 8.79
CA HIS A 66 17.47 -7.36 9.28
C HIS A 66 16.19 -7.93 8.66
N TYR A 67 16.18 -9.20 8.27
CA TYR A 67 14.98 -9.87 7.74
C TYR A 67 13.88 -9.95 8.79
N LEU A 68 12.65 -9.72 8.37
CA LEU A 68 11.47 -9.71 9.24
C LEU A 68 10.63 -10.97 9.02
N ASP A 69 10.16 -11.56 10.11
CA ASP A 69 9.15 -12.61 10.04
C ASP A 69 7.76 -11.99 10.02
N VAL A 70 7.10 -12.06 8.86
CA VAL A 70 5.79 -11.44 8.64
C VAL A 70 4.68 -12.00 9.52
N ARG A 71 4.88 -13.16 10.16
CA ARG A 71 3.93 -13.77 11.09
C ARG A 71 3.99 -13.16 12.50
N GLN A 72 5.11 -12.50 12.83
CA GLN A 72 5.38 -11.96 14.16
C GLN A 72 5.05 -10.45 14.24
N GLY A 73 3.87 -10.09 13.78
CA GLY A 73 3.41 -8.72 13.85
C GLY A 73 2.22 -8.56 14.79
N ILE A 74 1.85 -7.32 14.99
CA ILE A 74 0.64 -6.93 15.70
C ILE A 74 -0.13 -5.89 14.88
N TRP A 75 -1.44 -5.91 14.97
CA TRP A 75 -2.26 -4.86 14.40
C TRP A 75 -2.24 -3.63 15.30
N VAL A 76 -1.88 -2.48 14.73
CA VAL A 76 -1.79 -1.21 15.42
C VAL A 76 -2.68 -0.19 14.73
N ASP A 77 -3.57 0.45 15.47
CA ASP A 77 -4.43 1.50 14.96
C ASP A 77 -3.60 2.78 14.74
N GLY A 78 -3.67 3.33 13.53
CA GLY A 78 -3.01 4.58 13.17
C GLY A 78 -3.72 5.79 13.78
N VAL A 79 -5.04 5.70 13.94
CA VAL A 79 -5.85 6.73 14.54
C VAL A 79 -6.49 6.20 15.81
N LYS A 80 -6.19 6.84 16.94
CA LYS A 80 -6.83 6.57 18.24
C LYS A 80 -8.04 7.48 18.35
N TYR A 81 -9.18 6.86 18.61
CA TYR A 81 -10.42 7.58 18.87
C TYR A 81 -10.83 7.45 20.33
N PRO A 82 -11.49 8.46 20.93
CA PRO A 82 -12.12 8.31 22.23
C PRO A 82 -13.08 7.14 22.26
N ASP A 83 -13.18 6.43 23.39
CA ASP A 83 -13.97 5.20 23.55
C ASP A 83 -15.46 5.39 23.22
N GLU A 84 -16.00 6.59 23.41
CA GLU A 84 -17.38 6.96 23.07
C GLU A 84 -17.75 6.82 21.59
N TYR A 85 -16.74 6.75 20.71
CA TYR A 85 -16.92 6.61 19.26
C TYR A 85 -16.68 5.19 18.71
N LEU A 86 -16.24 4.25 19.55
CA LEU A 86 -15.84 2.90 19.11
C LEU A 86 -16.96 2.11 18.40
N GLY A 87 -18.24 2.36 18.73
CA GLY A 87 -19.38 1.67 18.13
C GLY A 87 -19.83 2.19 16.75
N GLN A 88 -19.29 3.31 16.27
CA GLN A 88 -19.78 4.00 15.07
C GLN A 88 -18.77 4.08 13.92
N ARG A 89 -17.60 3.44 14.04
CA ARG A 89 -16.48 3.67 13.13
C ARG A 89 -16.11 2.49 12.27
N ILE A 90 -15.66 2.82 11.07
CA ILE A 90 -15.12 1.86 10.12
C ILE A 90 -13.78 1.35 10.66
N LYS A 91 -13.63 0.03 10.81
CA LYS A 91 -12.35 -0.60 11.07
C LYS A 91 -11.66 -0.85 9.73
N GLY A 92 -10.57 -0.15 9.47
CA GLY A 92 -9.80 -0.28 8.25
C GLY A 92 -8.50 -1.04 8.51
N PHE A 93 -8.16 -2.00 7.63
CA PHE A 93 -6.92 -2.76 7.68
C PHE A 93 -6.15 -2.57 6.38
N HIS A 94 -4.89 -2.15 6.49
CA HIS A 94 -3.98 -2.08 5.36
C HIS A 94 -3.26 -3.41 5.20
N VAL A 95 -3.30 -3.98 3.98
CA VAL A 95 -2.66 -5.26 3.65
C VAL A 95 -1.85 -5.11 2.37
N SER A 96 -0.52 -5.21 2.48
CA SER A 96 0.39 -5.25 1.33
C SER A 96 0.74 -6.68 0.92
N LYS A 97 1.16 -6.89 -0.33
CA LYS A 97 1.68 -8.20 -0.76
C LYS A 97 2.91 -8.64 0.05
N LEU A 98 3.68 -7.68 0.58
CA LEU A 98 4.91 -7.94 1.34
C LEU A 98 4.67 -8.63 2.68
N MET A 99 3.50 -8.44 3.28
CA MET A 99 3.16 -9.00 4.59
C MET A 99 2.46 -10.37 4.50
N LEU A 100 2.14 -10.85 3.30
CA LEU A 100 1.46 -12.12 3.14
C LEU A 100 2.44 -13.29 3.33
N PRO A 101 2.24 -14.19 4.31
CA PRO A 101 3.14 -15.31 4.55
C PRO A 101 3.35 -16.21 3.32
N ALA A 102 2.31 -16.34 2.47
CA ALA A 102 2.37 -17.12 1.24
C ALA A 102 3.38 -16.58 0.20
N ASN A 103 3.80 -15.33 0.33
CA ASN A 103 4.78 -14.70 -0.56
C ASN A 103 6.20 -14.70 0.03
N VAL A 104 6.37 -15.05 1.30
CA VAL A 104 7.66 -14.96 2.00
C VAL A 104 8.20 -16.36 2.29
N PRO A 105 9.32 -16.77 1.68
CA PRO A 105 9.87 -18.12 1.83
C PRO A 105 10.15 -18.52 3.27
N ALA A 106 10.72 -17.63 4.06
CA ALA A 106 11.04 -17.87 5.47
C ALA A 106 9.81 -18.10 6.36
N SER A 107 8.62 -17.73 5.89
CA SER A 107 7.36 -17.95 6.61
C SER A 107 6.79 -19.37 6.43
N MET A 108 7.43 -20.21 5.63
CA MET A 108 6.99 -21.56 5.31
C MET A 108 8.02 -22.61 5.81
N PRO A 109 8.34 -22.68 7.12
CA PRO A 109 9.27 -23.66 7.64
C PRO A 109 8.72 -25.07 7.43
N ASN A 110 9.59 -26.04 7.18
CA ASN A 110 9.27 -27.47 7.06
C ASN A 110 8.37 -27.89 5.88
N ASN A 111 8.14 -27.03 4.90
CA ASN A 111 7.38 -27.36 3.70
C ASN A 111 8.11 -26.86 2.45
N GLU A 112 8.94 -27.71 1.85
CA GLU A 112 9.75 -27.36 0.67
C GLU A 112 8.92 -26.88 -0.52
N ARG A 113 7.75 -27.50 -0.75
CA ARG A 113 6.86 -27.09 -1.86
C ARG A 113 6.32 -25.69 -1.63
N ALA A 114 5.86 -25.38 -0.42
CA ALA A 114 5.38 -24.07 -0.06
C ALA A 114 6.50 -23.02 -0.11
N GLN A 115 7.70 -23.36 0.36
CA GLN A 115 8.86 -22.48 0.27
C GLN A 115 9.25 -22.16 -1.17
N LYS A 116 9.23 -23.14 -2.09
CA LYS A 116 9.50 -22.92 -3.52
C LYS A 116 8.45 -22.00 -4.15
N ILE A 117 7.18 -22.18 -3.81
CA ILE A 117 6.09 -21.30 -4.29
C ILE A 117 6.27 -19.88 -3.76
N ALA A 118 6.53 -19.72 -2.46
CA ALA A 118 6.75 -18.42 -1.85
C ALA A 118 7.98 -17.71 -2.43
N LEU A 119 9.07 -18.44 -2.69
CA LEU A 119 10.27 -17.91 -3.33
C LEU A 119 9.98 -17.39 -4.76
N ARG A 120 9.15 -18.11 -5.52
CA ARG A 120 8.73 -17.68 -6.84
C ARG A 120 7.92 -16.38 -6.75
N ARG A 121 6.91 -16.36 -5.89
CA ARG A 121 6.07 -15.16 -5.67
C ARG A 121 6.89 -13.95 -5.19
N TRP A 122 7.87 -14.18 -4.32
CA TRP A 122 8.75 -13.10 -3.88
C TRP A 122 9.60 -12.55 -5.03
N ARG A 123 10.10 -13.41 -5.92
CA ARG A 123 10.81 -12.98 -7.12
C ARG A 123 9.89 -12.21 -8.08
N ASP A 124 8.63 -12.62 -8.21
CA ASP A 124 7.65 -11.90 -9.02
C ASP A 124 7.46 -10.46 -8.47
N ILE A 125 7.33 -10.29 -7.15
CA ILE A 125 7.25 -8.96 -6.50
C ILE A 125 8.51 -8.12 -6.79
N LEU A 126 9.70 -8.71 -6.70
CA LEU A 126 10.95 -8.00 -7.01
C LEU A 126 11.02 -7.58 -8.50
N THR A 127 10.51 -8.44 -9.39
CA THR A 127 10.43 -8.14 -10.83
C THR A 127 9.40 -7.05 -11.09
N GLU A 128 8.24 -7.10 -10.44
CA GLU A 128 7.21 -6.06 -10.52
C GLU A 128 7.75 -4.70 -10.06
N HIS A 129 8.52 -4.68 -8.97
CA HIS A 129 9.20 -3.45 -8.52
C HIS A 129 10.17 -2.86 -9.55
N GLN A 130 10.84 -3.71 -10.33
CA GLN A 130 11.79 -3.26 -11.36
C GLN A 130 11.12 -2.85 -12.67
N THR A 131 9.97 -3.43 -12.99
CA THR A 131 9.31 -3.28 -14.29
C THR A 131 8.10 -2.36 -14.27
N PHE A 132 7.42 -2.24 -13.13
CA PHE A 132 6.27 -1.37 -13.00
C PHE A 132 6.71 0.09 -12.81
N ILE A 133 5.87 1.00 -13.27
CA ILE A 133 5.99 2.39 -12.84
C ILE A 133 5.72 2.47 -11.33
N PRO A 134 6.39 3.38 -10.61
CA PRO A 134 6.30 3.45 -9.14
C PRO A 134 4.88 3.51 -8.60
N SER A 135 3.98 4.28 -9.22
CA SER A 135 2.58 4.38 -8.83
C SER A 135 1.83 3.05 -8.94
N LYS A 136 2.09 2.27 -9.99
CA LYS A 136 1.47 0.95 -10.15
C LYS A 136 1.94 -0.01 -9.06
N PHE A 137 3.24 -0.04 -8.78
CA PHE A 137 3.80 -0.89 -7.72
C PHE A 137 3.24 -0.48 -6.34
N ALA A 138 3.16 0.83 -6.05
CA ALA A 138 2.56 1.33 -4.82
C ALA A 138 1.10 0.85 -4.66
N ASN A 139 0.31 0.97 -5.71
CA ASN A 139 -1.09 0.59 -5.68
C ASN A 139 -1.30 -0.93 -5.58
N GLU A 140 -0.63 -1.72 -6.44
CA GLU A 140 -0.93 -3.14 -6.59
C GLU A 140 -0.18 -4.04 -5.62
N ASP A 141 1.02 -3.64 -5.20
CA ASP A 141 1.89 -4.46 -4.34
C ASP A 141 1.95 -3.95 -2.91
N LEU A 142 2.06 -2.64 -2.73
CA LEU A 142 2.09 -2.05 -1.39
C LEU A 142 0.69 -1.73 -0.85
N GLY A 143 -0.35 -1.69 -1.69
CA GLY A 143 -1.70 -1.32 -1.28
C GLY A 143 -1.84 0.15 -0.87
N MET A 144 -0.97 1.01 -1.39
CA MET A 144 -0.92 2.43 -1.07
C MET A 144 -1.56 3.25 -2.19
N SER A 145 -2.34 4.26 -1.84
CA SER A 145 -2.79 5.24 -2.82
C SER A 145 -1.61 6.08 -3.28
N ASP A 146 -1.42 6.17 -4.59
CA ASP A 146 -0.43 7.05 -5.17
C ASP A 146 -1.10 8.17 -5.97
N SER A 147 -0.89 9.39 -5.54
CA SER A 147 -1.37 10.59 -6.20
C SER A 147 -0.48 11.03 -7.36
N LEU A 148 0.73 10.49 -7.49
CA LEU A 148 1.69 10.90 -8.54
C LEU A 148 1.21 10.56 -9.96
N GLY A 149 0.34 9.54 -10.11
CA GLY A 149 -0.26 9.20 -11.41
C GLY A 149 -1.52 9.97 -11.75
N ALA A 150 -2.09 10.71 -10.81
CA ALA A 150 -3.32 11.47 -10.95
C ALA A 150 -3.20 12.89 -10.38
N ARG A 151 -1.98 13.44 -10.37
CA ARG A 151 -1.82 14.86 -10.04
C ARG A 151 -2.52 15.66 -11.13
N LEU A 152 -3.74 16.04 -10.84
CA LEU A 152 -4.44 17.05 -11.64
C LEU A 152 -3.52 18.27 -11.65
N VAL A 153 -2.98 18.57 -12.83
CA VAL A 153 -2.21 19.79 -13.02
C VAL A 153 -3.13 20.95 -12.64
N THR A 154 -2.81 21.61 -11.55
CA THR A 154 -3.62 22.71 -11.08
C THR A 154 -3.59 23.85 -12.10
N ARG A 155 -4.65 24.67 -12.13
CA ARG A 155 -4.71 25.83 -13.04
C ARG A 155 -3.49 26.75 -12.87
N ASP A 156 -2.95 26.85 -11.66
CA ASP A 156 -1.81 27.70 -11.38
C ASP A 156 -0.48 27.06 -11.87
N GLU A 157 -0.35 25.74 -11.81
CA GLU A 157 0.75 25.03 -12.46
C GLU A 157 0.66 25.16 -13.99
N LEU A 158 -0.53 25.03 -14.59
CA LEU A 158 -0.71 25.26 -16.02
C LEU A 158 -0.28 26.68 -16.42
N LYS A 159 -0.61 27.69 -15.61
CA LYS A 159 -0.18 29.08 -15.87
C LYS A 159 1.34 29.25 -15.89
N THR A 160 2.10 28.47 -15.08
CA THR A 160 3.56 28.55 -15.11
C THR A 160 4.16 28.06 -16.42
N PHE A 161 3.45 27.21 -17.16
CA PHE A 161 3.84 26.72 -18.49
C PHE A 161 3.25 27.54 -19.64
N CYS A 162 2.26 28.39 -19.36
CA CYS A 162 1.71 29.33 -20.35
C CYS A 162 2.71 30.46 -20.54
N THR A 163 3.36 30.48 -21.69
CA THR A 163 4.16 31.63 -22.15
C THR A 163 3.26 32.53 -22.99
N ASP A 164 3.53 33.84 -23.01
CA ASP A 164 2.84 34.81 -23.87
C ASP A 164 3.11 34.61 -25.37
N ARG A 165 3.63 33.46 -25.75
CA ARG A 165 3.83 33.09 -27.14
C ARG A 165 2.50 32.81 -27.80
N VAL A 166 2.05 33.71 -28.64
CA VAL A 166 0.95 33.47 -29.58
C VAL A 166 1.38 32.34 -30.52
N ILE A 167 0.62 31.22 -30.51
CA ILE A 167 0.78 30.16 -31.49
C ILE A 167 0.29 30.74 -32.83
N THR A 168 1.18 31.32 -33.61
CA THR A 168 0.90 31.65 -35.02
C THR A 168 0.93 30.33 -35.78
N ARG A 169 -0.22 29.92 -36.31
CA ARG A 169 -0.25 28.90 -37.37
C ARG A 169 0.55 29.43 -38.54
N ASP A 170 1.71 28.83 -38.80
CA ASP A 170 2.42 29.06 -40.04
C ASP A 170 1.61 28.39 -41.17
N PRO A 171 1.01 29.15 -42.11
CA PRO A 171 0.20 28.58 -43.18
C PRO A 171 1.02 27.79 -44.21
N HIS A 172 2.35 27.73 -44.10
CA HIS A 172 3.27 27.07 -45.03
C HIS A 172 3.97 25.80 -44.46
N SER A 173 3.56 25.32 -43.29
CA SER A 173 4.06 24.04 -42.74
C SER A 173 3.09 22.89 -43.04
N LEU A 174 2.95 22.51 -44.31
CA LEU A 174 2.40 21.24 -44.79
C LEU A 174 3.46 20.55 -45.59
#